data_0e5c38771d7debe7dbc26233765130f0
#
_entry.id   0e5c38771d7debe7dbc26233765130f0
#
_cell.length_a   1.000
_cell.length_b   1.000
_cell.length_c   1.000
_cell.angle_alpha   90.00
_cell.angle_beta   90.00
_cell.angle_gamma   90.00
#
_symmetry.space_group_name_H-M   'P 1'
#
loop_
_entity.id
_entity.type
_entity.pdbx_description
1 polymer ?
#
loop_
_entity_poly.entity_id
_entity_poly.type
_entity_poly.pdbx_seq_one_letter_code
_entity_poly.pdbx_strand_id
1 'polypeptide(L)'
;HSVNAQNEYDKFFQQPMELLAYSGVLSKEKKGNRNIYSVKNVELLSYIAVRERNALKFLTHYIKHVLSDSDLYDYFETFLDNPNVNNFSKLKSVFEKFTIKYTSINTEVECRRIFTKILNPLAFDVKSYGTESGRLSSQKIIYDQLMYNRLNFRDLYTNKPKDITRNEHEPTLSEKLKLERFWKYNSNKAKKLLRKFNDEFFDSISEHHDDLANSEATHIHHIFPEALYPVISGSIENLIALSPSQHLNRAHPLGKTQEVNRDYQYLLLISKTSKIRDNLAQDSIPQIYDFDKLKEVLAVGLDDENVYEIPYLDFQSISMVIDKNYI
;
A
#
# COMPACT_ATOMS: atom_id res chain seq x y z
N HIS A 1 -4.50 -3.45 27.13
CA HIS A 1 -3.18 -2.88 26.81
C HIS A 1 -2.14 -3.57 27.70
N SER A 2 -1.10 -4.19 27.09
CA SER A 2 0.00 -4.76 27.87
C SER A 2 0.83 -3.62 28.49
N VAL A 3 1.40 -3.87 29.67
CA VAL A 3 2.27 -2.89 30.39
C VAL A 3 3.41 -2.39 29.49
N ASN A 4 3.88 -3.21 28.55
CA ASN A 4 4.93 -2.86 27.58
C ASN A 4 4.47 -1.90 26.46
N ALA A 5 3.16 -1.67 26.29
CA ALA A 5 2.64 -0.76 25.25
C ALA A 5 2.62 0.70 25.69
N GLN A 6 2.74 1.01 27.00
CA GLN A 6 2.69 2.39 27.50
C GLN A 6 3.78 3.29 26.91
N ASN A 7 5.01 2.78 26.75
CA ASN A 7 6.14 3.54 26.21
C ASN A 7 6.09 3.71 24.68
N GLU A 8 5.24 2.94 24.00
CA GLU A 8 5.08 3.02 22.53
C GLU A 8 3.81 3.80 22.12
N TYR A 9 2.94 4.15 23.10
CA TYR A 9 1.68 4.83 22.86
C TYR A 9 1.88 6.16 22.11
N ASP A 10 2.89 6.93 22.51
CA ASP A 10 3.23 8.21 21.88
C ASP A 10 3.65 8.02 20.42
N LYS A 11 4.40 6.96 20.11
CA LYS A 11 4.84 6.69 18.74
C LYS A 11 3.72 6.21 17.84
N PHE A 12 2.81 5.39 18.36
CA PHE A 12 1.71 4.83 17.57
C PHE A 12 0.55 5.79 17.34
N PHE A 13 0.27 6.66 18.29
CA PHE A 13 -0.90 7.54 18.21
C PHE A 13 -0.52 9.02 18.16
N GLN A 14 0.30 9.49 19.07
CA GLN A 14 0.60 10.91 19.18
C GLN A 14 1.35 11.43 17.95
N GLN A 15 2.43 10.77 17.51
CA GLN A 15 3.20 11.24 16.36
C GLN A 15 2.38 11.27 15.06
N PRO A 16 1.60 10.24 14.68
CA PRO A 16 0.69 10.34 13.54
C PRO A 16 -0.38 11.42 13.67
N MET A 17 -0.97 11.59 14.86
CA MET A 17 -1.96 12.64 15.09
C MET A 17 -1.37 14.03 14.98
N GLU A 18 -0.15 14.25 15.47
CA GLU A 18 0.59 15.50 15.28
C GLU A 18 0.87 15.77 13.81
N LEU A 19 1.35 14.77 13.06
CA LEU A 19 1.55 14.91 11.62
C LEU A 19 0.28 15.34 10.90
N LEU A 20 -0.84 14.69 11.18
CA LEU A 20 -2.14 15.03 10.59
C LEU A 20 -2.64 16.41 11.03
N ALA A 21 -2.30 16.86 12.22
CA ALA A 21 -2.64 18.21 12.68
C ALA A 21 -1.76 19.28 12.00
N TYR A 22 -0.45 19.06 11.92
CA TYR A 22 0.47 19.98 11.23
C TYR A 22 0.18 20.10 9.73
N SER A 23 -0.26 19.01 9.09
CA SER A 23 -0.66 19.01 7.68
C SER A 23 -2.09 19.54 7.43
N GLY A 24 -2.81 19.96 8.47
CA GLY A 24 -4.15 20.54 8.35
C GLY A 24 -5.28 19.53 8.10
N VAL A 25 -5.02 18.24 8.19
CA VAL A 25 -6.04 17.18 8.12
C VAL A 25 -6.89 17.17 9.40
N LEU A 26 -6.23 17.37 10.55
CA LEU A 26 -6.88 17.53 11.84
C LEU A 26 -6.68 18.94 12.38
N SER A 27 -7.57 19.39 13.24
CA SER A 27 -7.32 20.52 14.16
C SER A 27 -6.89 19.97 15.50
N LYS A 28 -6.01 20.71 16.19
CA LYS A 28 -5.50 20.39 17.52
C LYS A 28 -5.79 21.51 18.48
N GLU A 29 -6.41 21.18 19.61
CA GLU A 29 -6.67 22.08 20.70
C GLU A 29 -6.07 21.53 22.00
N LYS A 30 -5.53 22.42 22.85
CA LYS A 30 -5.02 22.03 24.17
C LYS A 30 -6.08 22.30 25.21
N LYS A 31 -6.55 21.27 25.93
CA LYS A 31 -7.49 21.39 27.05
C LYS A 31 -6.85 20.87 28.33
N GLY A 32 -6.36 21.75 29.16
CA GLY A 32 -5.51 21.40 30.29
C GLY A 32 -4.22 20.73 29.83
N ASN A 33 -3.92 19.55 30.34
CA ASN A 33 -2.73 18.75 29.93
C ASN A 33 -2.99 17.78 28.77
N ARG A 34 -4.17 17.82 28.12
CA ARG A 34 -4.54 16.90 27.04
C ARG A 34 -4.62 17.63 25.71
N ASN A 35 -4.12 17.00 24.66
CA ASN A 35 -4.36 17.40 23.29
C ASN A 35 -5.67 16.75 22.81
N ILE A 36 -6.56 17.57 22.25
CA ILE A 36 -7.81 17.12 21.62
C ILE A 36 -7.65 17.34 20.13
N TYR A 37 -7.94 16.30 19.37
CA TYR A 37 -7.90 16.34 17.90
C TYR A 37 -9.31 16.20 17.35
N SER A 38 -9.66 17.01 16.37
CA SER A 38 -10.92 16.92 15.63
C SER A 38 -10.64 16.95 14.12
N VAL A 39 -11.53 16.36 13.35
CA VAL A 39 -11.36 16.28 11.90
C VAL A 39 -11.60 17.67 11.30
N LYS A 40 -10.62 18.16 10.51
CA LYS A 40 -10.71 19.43 9.79
C LYS A 40 -10.97 19.20 8.31
N ASN A 41 -10.36 18.18 7.71
CA ASN A 41 -10.54 17.81 6.31
C ASN A 41 -11.00 16.36 6.22
N VAL A 42 -12.31 16.15 6.09
CA VAL A 42 -12.93 14.81 6.03
C VAL A 42 -12.54 14.05 4.76
N GLU A 43 -12.50 14.74 3.63
CA GLU A 43 -12.18 14.14 2.33
C GLU A 43 -10.75 13.60 2.32
N LEU A 44 -9.79 14.44 2.71
CA LEU A 44 -8.39 14.03 2.77
C LEU A 44 -8.15 12.92 3.80
N LEU A 45 -8.82 12.98 4.97
CA LEU A 45 -8.74 11.92 5.96
C LEU A 45 -9.31 10.60 5.41
N SER A 46 -10.44 10.67 4.69
CA SER A 46 -11.04 9.51 4.05
C SER A 46 -10.11 8.92 2.99
N TYR A 47 -9.48 9.75 2.14
CA TYR A 47 -8.48 9.31 1.18
C TYR A 47 -7.30 8.58 1.85
N ILE A 48 -6.72 9.15 2.91
CA ILE A 48 -5.61 8.55 3.67
C ILE A 48 -6.02 7.19 4.27
N ALA A 49 -7.25 7.10 4.80
CA ALA A 49 -7.75 5.92 5.51
C ALA A 49 -8.11 4.74 4.60
N VAL A 50 -8.28 4.97 3.30
CA VAL A 50 -8.68 3.93 2.35
C VAL A 50 -7.63 2.80 2.29
N ARG A 51 -6.34 3.14 2.18
CA ARG A 51 -5.25 2.15 2.03
C ARG A 51 -3.90 2.75 2.43
N GLU A 52 -2.97 1.86 2.81
CA GLU A 52 -1.61 2.25 3.21
C GLU A 52 -0.89 3.11 2.16
N ARG A 53 -1.08 2.81 0.88
CA ARG A 53 -0.43 3.57 -0.20
C ARG A 53 -0.91 5.01 -0.27
N ASN A 54 -2.18 5.28 -0.04
CA ASN A 54 -2.70 6.64 0.03
C ASN A 54 -2.07 7.40 1.20
N ALA A 55 -1.90 6.73 2.35
CA ALA A 55 -1.20 7.30 3.49
C ALA A 55 0.27 7.59 3.17
N LEU A 56 0.95 6.70 2.45
CA LEU A 56 2.33 6.91 2.01
C LEU A 56 2.40 8.06 0.99
N LYS A 57 1.51 8.12 0.01
CA LYS A 57 1.45 9.22 -0.98
C LYS A 57 1.20 10.56 -0.29
N PHE A 58 0.28 10.62 0.65
CA PHE A 58 0.08 11.81 1.49
C PHE A 58 1.37 12.19 2.24
N LEU A 59 2.04 11.23 2.89
CA LEU A 59 3.27 11.45 3.61
C LEU A 59 4.38 11.99 2.70
N THR A 60 4.58 11.43 1.52
CA THR A 60 5.59 11.89 0.57
C THR A 60 5.32 13.31 0.07
N HIS A 61 4.06 13.65 -0.23
CA HIS A 61 3.67 15.01 -0.58
C HIS A 61 3.93 16.00 0.56
N TYR A 62 3.57 15.64 1.79
CA TYR A 62 3.83 16.47 2.96
C TYR A 62 5.34 16.67 3.18
N ILE A 63 6.15 15.60 3.06
CA ILE A 63 7.61 15.70 3.16
C ILE A 63 8.17 16.63 2.08
N LYS A 64 7.75 16.49 0.81
CA LYS A 64 8.17 17.37 -0.29
C LYS A 64 7.86 18.83 0.02
N HIS A 65 6.65 19.11 0.49
CA HIS A 65 6.24 20.47 0.85
C HIS A 65 7.13 21.05 1.96
N VAL A 66 7.33 20.32 3.06
CA VAL A 66 8.19 20.77 4.17
C VAL A 66 9.65 20.99 3.74
N LEU A 67 10.17 20.11 2.88
CA LEU A 67 11.53 20.25 2.35
C LEU A 67 11.65 21.45 1.42
N SER A 68 10.62 21.76 0.62
CA SER A 68 10.57 22.94 -0.24
C SER A 68 10.53 24.22 0.59
N ASP A 69 9.69 24.30 1.60
CA ASP A 69 9.62 25.44 2.54
C ASP A 69 10.93 25.67 3.32
N SER A 70 11.76 24.63 3.40
CA SER A 70 13.04 24.65 4.12
C SER A 70 14.24 24.86 3.17
N ASP A 71 14.04 25.10 1.89
CA ASP A 71 15.07 25.19 0.84
C ASP A 71 15.98 23.94 0.75
N LEU A 72 15.45 22.79 1.12
CA LEU A 72 16.18 21.52 1.11
C LEU A 72 15.82 20.61 -0.06
N TYR A 73 14.64 20.79 -0.67
CA TYR A 73 14.08 19.83 -1.62
C TYR A 73 15.00 19.62 -2.84
N ASP A 74 15.62 20.65 -3.38
CA ASP A 74 16.51 20.57 -4.54
C ASP A 74 17.69 19.59 -4.33
N TYR A 75 18.18 19.48 -3.10
CA TYR A 75 19.25 18.52 -2.77
C TYR A 75 18.72 17.08 -2.78
N PHE A 76 17.48 16.87 -2.32
CA PHE A 76 16.84 15.58 -2.38
C PHE A 76 16.52 15.19 -3.82
N GLU A 77 15.96 16.08 -4.61
CA GLU A 77 15.65 15.88 -6.02
C GLU A 77 16.92 15.56 -6.83
N THR A 78 17.99 16.36 -6.69
CA THR A 78 19.29 16.08 -7.33
C THR A 78 19.82 14.67 -7.02
N PHE A 79 19.65 14.22 -5.77
CA PHE A 79 20.06 12.86 -5.39
C PHE A 79 19.13 11.80 -5.97
N LEU A 80 17.82 11.99 -5.90
CA LEU A 80 16.82 11.03 -6.37
C LEU A 80 16.89 10.81 -7.89
N ASP A 81 17.21 11.86 -8.64
CA ASP A 81 17.40 11.82 -10.10
C ASP A 81 18.73 11.18 -10.50
N ASN A 82 19.77 11.41 -9.71
CA ASN A 82 21.12 10.86 -9.96
C ASN A 82 21.71 10.28 -8.68
N PRO A 83 21.27 9.08 -8.26
CA PRO A 83 21.69 8.44 -7.02
C PRO A 83 23.12 7.89 -7.12
N ASN A 84 24.07 8.65 -6.59
CA ASN A 84 25.48 8.27 -6.47
C ASN A 84 26.05 8.69 -5.11
N VAL A 85 27.22 8.16 -4.76
CA VAL A 85 27.87 8.40 -3.46
C VAL A 85 28.14 9.88 -3.18
N ASN A 86 28.51 10.64 -4.19
CA ASN A 86 28.81 12.08 -4.03
C ASN A 86 27.55 12.88 -3.72
N ASN A 87 26.47 12.68 -4.49
CA ASN A 87 25.19 13.34 -4.25
C ASN A 87 24.58 12.91 -2.90
N PHE A 88 24.71 11.63 -2.54
CA PHE A 88 24.28 11.12 -1.23
C PHE A 88 25.02 11.81 -0.07
N SER A 89 26.36 11.90 -0.18
CA SER A 89 27.18 12.51 0.88
C SER A 89 26.90 14.01 1.01
N LYS A 90 26.70 14.71 -0.11
CA LYS A 90 26.33 16.13 -0.13
C LYS A 90 24.96 16.35 0.51
N LEU A 91 23.94 15.60 0.08
CA LEU A 91 22.60 15.65 0.63
C LEU A 91 22.59 15.41 2.14
N LYS A 92 23.24 14.32 2.58
CA LYS A 92 23.33 13.97 3.99
C LYS A 92 23.97 15.08 4.83
N SER A 93 25.10 15.65 4.36
CA SER A 93 25.80 16.74 5.05
C SER A 93 24.94 18.00 5.17
N VAL A 94 24.24 18.38 4.09
CA VAL A 94 23.34 19.55 4.10
C VAL A 94 22.19 19.33 5.07
N PHE A 95 21.57 18.15 5.04
CA PHE A 95 20.47 17.80 5.94
C PHE A 95 20.89 17.79 7.42
N GLU A 96 22.05 17.20 7.75
CA GLU A 96 22.59 17.18 9.11
C GLU A 96 22.84 18.60 9.64
N LYS A 97 23.50 19.47 8.85
CA LYS A 97 23.77 20.85 9.20
C LYS A 97 22.49 21.66 9.42
N PHE A 98 21.51 21.51 8.54
CA PHE A 98 20.22 22.18 8.68
C PHE A 98 19.50 21.72 9.93
N THR A 99 19.40 20.40 10.17
CA THR A 99 18.68 19.83 11.30
C THR A 99 19.27 20.31 12.64
N ILE A 100 20.59 20.27 12.78
CA ILE A 100 21.30 20.74 13.99
C ILE A 100 21.10 22.25 14.20
N LYS A 101 21.13 23.03 13.12
CA LYS A 101 21.03 24.49 13.20
C LYS A 101 19.61 24.97 13.57
N TYR A 102 18.58 24.34 13.03
CA TYR A 102 17.22 24.87 13.08
C TYR A 102 16.24 24.05 13.95
N THR A 103 16.69 22.95 14.56
CA THR A 103 15.87 22.15 15.45
C THR A 103 16.55 21.94 16.81
N SER A 104 15.83 21.35 17.76
CA SER A 104 16.40 20.97 19.06
C SER A 104 17.31 19.73 19.00
N ILE A 105 17.49 19.14 17.83
CA ILE A 105 18.32 17.94 17.62
C ILE A 105 19.78 18.37 17.52
N ASN A 106 20.61 17.81 18.40
CA ASN A 106 22.02 18.21 18.55
C ASN A 106 23.01 17.07 18.30
N THR A 107 22.54 15.90 17.85
CA THR A 107 23.40 14.75 17.58
C THR A 107 23.26 14.25 16.16
N GLU A 108 24.39 13.87 15.52
CA GLU A 108 24.38 13.27 14.18
C GLU A 108 23.58 11.95 14.13
N VAL A 109 23.56 11.20 15.21
CA VAL A 109 22.84 9.92 15.27
C VAL A 109 21.35 10.13 15.11
N GLU A 110 20.76 11.10 15.79
CA GLU A 110 19.34 11.44 15.65
C GLU A 110 19.04 12.05 14.27
N CYS A 111 19.94 12.91 13.74
CA CYS A 111 19.81 13.41 12.38
C CYS A 111 19.73 12.27 11.36
N ARG A 112 20.59 11.25 11.47
CA ARG A 112 20.61 10.08 10.57
C ARG A 112 19.33 9.24 10.66
N ARG A 113 18.75 9.12 11.84
CA ARG A 113 17.46 8.44 12.03
C ARG A 113 16.33 9.18 11.34
N ILE A 114 16.29 10.49 11.42
CA ILE A 114 15.28 11.32 10.75
C ILE A 114 15.54 11.32 9.24
N PHE A 115 16.77 11.45 8.81
CA PHE A 115 17.16 11.39 7.40
C PHE A 115 16.63 10.13 6.70
N THR A 116 16.79 8.97 7.33
CA THR A 116 16.25 7.71 6.81
C THR A 116 14.73 7.74 6.65
N LYS A 117 14.02 8.32 7.63
CA LYS A 117 12.55 8.42 7.61
C LYS A 117 12.01 9.41 6.59
N ILE A 118 12.85 10.33 6.11
CA ILE A 118 12.50 11.32 5.09
C ILE A 118 12.90 10.81 3.70
N LEU A 119 14.16 10.37 3.54
CA LEU A 119 14.69 9.97 2.24
C LEU A 119 14.04 8.70 1.69
N ASN A 120 13.87 7.66 2.51
CA ASN A 120 13.40 6.37 2.01
C ASN A 120 11.95 6.41 1.49
N PRO A 121 10.97 7.08 2.12
CA PRO A 121 9.65 7.26 1.52
C PRO A 121 9.69 8.00 0.17
N LEU A 122 10.51 9.05 0.05
CA LEU A 122 10.67 9.77 -1.21
C LEU A 122 11.32 8.89 -2.28
N ALA A 123 12.38 8.16 -1.93
CA ALA A 123 13.07 7.24 -2.83
C ALA A 123 12.14 6.10 -3.31
N PHE A 124 11.30 5.57 -2.41
CA PHE A 124 10.30 4.57 -2.77
C PHE A 124 9.26 5.13 -3.75
N ASP A 125 8.77 6.34 -3.51
CA ASP A 125 7.75 7.00 -4.35
C ASP A 125 8.24 7.14 -5.82
N VAL A 126 9.52 7.50 -6.01
CA VAL A 126 10.12 7.67 -7.35
C VAL A 126 10.94 6.46 -7.80
N LYS A 127 10.86 5.32 -7.09
CA LYS A 127 11.60 4.08 -7.41
C LYS A 127 13.11 4.27 -7.54
N SER A 128 13.69 5.06 -6.64
CA SER A 128 15.11 5.38 -6.59
C SER A 128 15.83 4.71 -5.42
N TYR A 129 17.14 4.94 -5.33
CA TYR A 129 17.97 4.53 -4.20
C TYR A 129 17.74 5.46 -3.00
N GLY A 130 17.91 4.94 -1.80
CA GLY A 130 17.77 5.69 -0.56
C GLY A 130 18.94 5.45 0.39
N THR A 131 18.65 5.20 1.66
CA THR A 131 19.68 4.94 2.67
C THR A 131 19.42 3.66 3.45
N GLU A 132 20.48 2.91 3.69
CA GLU A 132 20.51 1.70 4.50
C GLU A 132 21.69 1.76 5.48
N SER A 133 21.42 1.58 6.77
CA SER A 133 22.45 1.70 7.83
C SER A 133 23.29 2.97 7.75
N GLY A 134 22.70 4.08 7.30
CA GLY A 134 23.35 5.39 7.16
C GLY A 134 24.27 5.55 5.94
N ARG A 135 24.23 4.59 5.00
CA ARG A 135 24.95 4.58 3.73
C ARG A 135 23.95 4.65 2.57
N LEU A 136 24.44 4.90 1.36
CA LEU A 136 23.65 4.72 0.15
C LEU A 136 23.19 3.26 0.07
N SER A 137 21.91 3.02 -0.19
CA SER A 137 21.36 1.67 -0.32
C SER A 137 21.97 0.94 -1.51
N SER A 138 22.14 -0.38 -1.38
CA SER A 138 22.68 -1.23 -2.44
C SER A 138 21.70 -1.46 -3.59
N GLN A 139 20.42 -1.26 -3.33
CA GLN A 139 19.30 -1.41 -4.29
C GLN A 139 18.29 -0.29 -4.11
N LYS A 140 17.36 -0.17 -5.06
CA LYS A 140 16.21 0.75 -4.93
C LYS A 140 15.40 0.39 -3.69
N ILE A 141 14.83 1.42 -3.04
CA ILE A 141 14.05 1.20 -1.82
C ILE A 141 12.78 0.42 -2.14
N ILE A 142 12.57 -0.67 -1.42
CA ILE A 142 11.36 -1.50 -1.46
C ILE A 142 10.51 -1.28 -0.22
N TYR A 143 9.25 -1.72 -0.28
CA TYR A 143 8.26 -1.51 0.79
C TYR A 143 8.70 -2.07 2.15
N ASP A 144 9.33 -3.25 2.18
CA ASP A 144 9.81 -3.85 3.42
C ASP A 144 10.89 -3.01 4.12
N GLN A 145 11.72 -2.29 3.36
CA GLN A 145 12.70 -1.36 3.92
C GLN A 145 12.03 -0.13 4.57
N LEU A 146 10.87 0.33 4.07
CA LEU A 146 10.08 1.37 4.75
C LEU A 146 9.58 0.90 6.11
N MET A 147 9.30 -0.37 6.24
CA MET A 147 8.88 -1.01 7.48
C MET A 147 10.07 -1.47 8.34
N TYR A 148 11.30 -1.13 7.93
CA TYR A 148 12.56 -1.48 8.62
C TYR A 148 12.72 -3.00 8.86
N ASN A 149 12.10 -3.86 8.05
CA ASN A 149 12.02 -5.31 8.27
C ASN A 149 11.61 -5.69 9.70
N ARG A 150 10.89 -4.81 10.39
CA ARG A 150 10.48 -4.98 11.79
C ARG A 150 8.99 -5.27 11.88
N LEU A 151 8.56 -5.59 13.09
CA LEU A 151 7.16 -5.75 13.43
C LEU A 151 6.37 -4.52 12.99
N ASN A 152 5.46 -4.74 12.07
CA ASN A 152 4.43 -3.79 11.70
C ASN A 152 3.07 -4.26 12.20
N PHE A 153 2.00 -3.58 11.81
CA PHE A 153 0.64 -3.95 12.22
C PHE A 153 0.28 -5.41 11.83
N ARG A 154 0.79 -5.92 10.69
CA ARG A 154 0.61 -7.34 10.28
C ARG A 154 1.34 -8.28 11.23
N ASP A 155 2.59 -7.96 11.59
CA ASP A 155 3.42 -8.81 12.43
C ASP A 155 2.89 -8.92 13.87
N LEU A 156 2.10 -7.95 14.35
CA LEU A 156 1.43 -8.02 15.64
C LEU A 156 0.46 -9.20 15.76
N TYR A 157 -0.08 -9.67 14.63
CA TYR A 157 -0.94 -10.86 14.61
C TYR A 157 -0.17 -12.17 14.63
N THR A 158 1.10 -12.14 14.25
CA THR A 158 1.98 -13.33 14.20
C THR A 158 2.90 -13.47 15.39
N ASN A 159 2.97 -12.48 16.30
CA ASN A 159 3.92 -12.43 17.42
C ASN A 159 5.40 -12.65 16.99
N LYS A 160 5.75 -12.33 15.77
CA LYS A 160 7.10 -12.52 15.23
C LYS A 160 8.14 -11.83 16.14
N PRO A 161 9.24 -12.51 16.56
CA PRO A 161 10.33 -11.89 17.29
C PRO A 161 10.93 -10.70 16.53
N LYS A 162 11.40 -9.67 17.24
CA LYS A 162 11.91 -8.43 16.64
C LYS A 162 13.25 -8.59 15.92
N ASP A 163 13.98 -9.61 16.26
CA ASP A 163 15.33 -9.93 15.79
C ASP A 163 15.35 -10.88 14.58
N ILE A 164 14.20 -11.45 14.23
CA ILE A 164 14.05 -12.38 13.10
C ILE A 164 13.38 -11.65 11.94
N THR A 165 13.84 -11.86 10.70
CA THR A 165 13.17 -11.32 9.50
C THR A 165 11.88 -12.08 9.19
N ARG A 166 11.01 -11.55 8.34
CA ARG A 166 9.76 -12.23 7.97
C ARG A 166 10.00 -13.55 7.26
N ASN A 167 11.02 -13.63 6.42
CA ASN A 167 11.32 -14.80 5.63
C ASN A 167 11.91 -15.94 6.48
N GLU A 168 12.48 -15.62 7.63
CA GLU A 168 13.07 -16.59 8.56
C GLU A 168 12.08 -17.07 9.65
N HIS A 169 10.93 -16.41 9.77
CA HIS A 169 9.93 -16.73 10.79
C HIS A 169 8.93 -17.78 10.31
N GLU A 170 9.01 -18.98 10.88
CA GLU A 170 7.97 -20.01 10.73
C GLU A 170 6.84 -19.79 11.76
N PRO A 171 5.62 -19.47 11.33
CA PRO A 171 4.53 -19.17 12.24
C PRO A 171 4.03 -20.45 12.95
N THR A 172 3.81 -20.36 14.25
CA THR A 172 3.15 -21.38 15.06
C THR A 172 1.67 -21.55 14.65
N LEU A 173 1.01 -22.64 15.10
CA LEU A 173 -0.44 -22.84 14.84
C LEU A 173 -1.29 -21.66 15.32
N SER A 174 -1.00 -21.10 16.49
CA SER A 174 -1.69 -19.91 17.00
C SER A 174 -1.49 -18.69 16.14
N GLU A 175 -0.30 -18.52 15.58
CA GLU A 175 0.03 -17.42 14.66
C GLU A 175 -0.64 -17.60 13.30
N LYS A 176 -0.72 -18.82 12.78
CA LYS A 176 -1.46 -19.14 11.55
C LYS A 176 -2.93 -18.76 11.68
N LEU A 177 -3.59 -19.11 12.79
CA LEU A 177 -4.99 -18.73 13.05
C LEU A 177 -5.18 -17.20 13.16
N LYS A 178 -4.20 -16.46 13.69
CA LYS A 178 -4.24 -15.00 13.72
C LYS A 178 -4.07 -14.41 12.33
N LEU A 179 -3.16 -14.96 11.50
CA LEU A 179 -2.99 -14.58 10.11
C LEU A 179 -4.27 -14.80 9.29
N GLU A 180 -4.93 -15.93 9.43
CA GLU A 180 -6.21 -16.21 8.76
C GLU A 180 -7.28 -15.16 9.12
N ARG A 181 -7.40 -14.79 10.41
CA ARG A 181 -8.30 -13.73 10.84
C ARG A 181 -7.92 -12.37 10.24
N PHE A 182 -6.64 -12.07 10.16
CA PHE A 182 -6.13 -10.86 9.55
C PHE A 182 -6.44 -10.79 8.05
N TRP A 183 -6.20 -11.87 7.30
CA TRP A 183 -6.54 -11.94 5.87
C TRP A 183 -8.04 -11.80 5.65
N LYS A 184 -8.87 -12.49 6.43
CA LYS A 184 -10.32 -12.37 6.36
C LYS A 184 -10.82 -10.97 6.68
N TYR A 185 -10.22 -10.30 7.65
CA TYR A 185 -10.53 -8.89 7.95
C TYR A 185 -10.20 -7.97 6.78
N ASN A 186 -9.00 -8.12 6.18
CA ASN A 186 -8.58 -7.31 5.03
C ASN A 186 -9.43 -7.61 3.79
N SER A 187 -9.74 -8.86 3.51
CA SER A 187 -10.64 -9.27 2.44
C SER A 187 -12.01 -8.60 2.56
N ASN A 188 -12.61 -8.62 3.75
CA ASN A 188 -13.90 -7.96 3.98
C ASN A 188 -13.82 -6.43 3.83
N LYS A 189 -12.71 -5.81 4.26
CA LYS A 189 -12.48 -4.37 4.09
C LYS A 189 -12.34 -4.02 2.60
N ALA A 190 -11.55 -4.80 1.85
CA ALA A 190 -11.35 -4.61 0.41
C ALA A 190 -12.65 -4.77 -0.38
N LYS A 191 -13.45 -5.79 -0.07
CA LYS A 191 -14.79 -5.99 -0.68
C LYS A 191 -15.72 -4.80 -0.45
N LYS A 192 -15.76 -4.27 0.79
CA LYS A 192 -16.57 -3.09 1.10
C LYS A 192 -16.11 -1.85 0.35
N LEU A 193 -14.78 -1.67 0.22
CA LEU A 193 -14.20 -0.56 -0.53
C LEU A 193 -14.58 -0.64 -2.00
N LEU A 194 -14.35 -1.81 -2.65
CA LEU A 194 -14.65 -1.97 -4.06
C LEU A 194 -16.15 -1.80 -4.34
N ARG A 195 -17.01 -2.35 -3.48
CA ARG A 195 -18.46 -2.16 -3.59
C ARG A 195 -18.83 -0.69 -3.56
N LYS A 196 -18.41 0.03 -2.51
CA LYS A 196 -18.70 1.46 -2.37
C LYS A 196 -18.22 2.26 -3.59
N PHE A 197 -17.02 1.95 -4.07
CA PHE A 197 -16.45 2.60 -5.24
C PHE A 197 -17.25 2.32 -6.52
N ASN A 198 -17.68 1.07 -6.72
CA ASN A 198 -18.48 0.69 -7.86
C ASN A 198 -19.88 1.33 -7.80
N ASP A 199 -20.51 1.36 -6.63
CA ASP A 199 -21.82 2.00 -6.43
C ASP A 199 -21.76 3.51 -6.67
N GLU A 200 -20.70 4.19 -6.22
CA GLU A 200 -20.55 5.63 -6.28
C GLU A 200 -20.14 6.15 -7.67
N PHE A 201 -19.29 5.42 -8.40
CA PHE A 201 -18.67 5.90 -9.64
C PHE A 201 -19.05 5.11 -10.89
N PHE A 202 -19.73 3.98 -10.76
CA PHE A 202 -20.06 3.08 -11.87
C PHE A 202 -21.47 2.50 -11.79
N ASP A 203 -22.39 3.16 -11.08
CA ASP A 203 -23.82 2.81 -11.01
C ASP A 203 -24.10 1.34 -10.69
N SER A 204 -23.25 0.73 -9.86
CA SER A 204 -23.32 -0.71 -9.51
C SER A 204 -23.27 -1.66 -10.71
N ILE A 205 -22.66 -1.23 -11.83
CA ILE A 205 -22.53 -2.06 -13.04
C ILE A 205 -21.39 -3.08 -12.86
N SER A 206 -21.57 -4.27 -13.45
CA SER A 206 -20.53 -5.31 -13.46
C SER A 206 -19.24 -4.82 -14.12
N GLU A 207 -18.09 -5.15 -13.54
CA GLU A 207 -16.78 -4.83 -14.15
C GLU A 207 -16.45 -5.76 -15.34
N HIS A 208 -17.19 -6.84 -15.53
CA HIS A 208 -17.13 -7.71 -16.71
C HIS A 208 -18.46 -7.70 -17.48
N HIS A 209 -18.40 -7.48 -18.78
CA HIS A 209 -19.58 -7.39 -19.65
C HIS A 209 -19.74 -8.68 -20.46
N ASP A 210 -20.76 -9.45 -20.12
CA ASP A 210 -21.22 -10.63 -20.85
C ASP A 210 -22.77 -10.69 -20.87
N ASP A 211 -23.33 -11.77 -21.40
CA ASP A 211 -24.77 -12.02 -21.48
C ASP A 211 -25.49 -12.15 -20.12
N LEU A 212 -24.75 -12.35 -19.05
CA LEU A 212 -25.25 -12.45 -17.68
C LEU A 212 -25.06 -11.18 -16.85
N ALA A 213 -24.47 -10.12 -17.41
CA ALA A 213 -24.31 -8.79 -16.78
C ALA A 213 -25.60 -7.95 -16.88
N ASN A 214 -26.75 -8.55 -16.53
CA ASN A 214 -28.08 -7.98 -16.74
C ASN A 214 -28.73 -7.41 -15.46
N SER A 215 -28.01 -7.34 -14.38
CA SER A 215 -28.45 -6.80 -13.09
C SER A 215 -27.30 -6.14 -12.35
N GLU A 216 -27.59 -5.42 -11.26
CA GLU A 216 -26.58 -4.78 -10.41
C GLU A 216 -25.52 -5.77 -9.93
N ALA A 217 -24.27 -5.29 -9.91
CA ALA A 217 -23.11 -6.04 -9.44
C ALA A 217 -23.07 -6.12 -7.91
N THR A 218 -23.94 -6.93 -7.34
CA THR A 218 -24.05 -7.08 -5.89
C THR A 218 -23.02 -8.04 -5.27
N HIS A 219 -22.25 -8.74 -6.09
CA HIS A 219 -21.26 -9.72 -5.63
C HIS A 219 -19.83 -9.20 -5.91
N ILE A 220 -19.00 -9.20 -4.87
CA ILE A 220 -17.56 -8.95 -5.01
C ILE A 220 -16.83 -10.29 -4.96
N HIS A 221 -16.33 -10.70 -6.11
CA HIS A 221 -15.71 -12.00 -6.35
C HIS A 221 -14.19 -11.91 -6.27
N HIS A 222 -13.53 -12.94 -5.71
CA HIS A 222 -12.08 -13.11 -5.78
C HIS A 222 -11.72 -13.83 -7.08
N ILE A 223 -10.92 -13.18 -7.93
CA ILE A 223 -10.46 -13.77 -9.20
C ILE A 223 -9.56 -14.98 -8.89
N PHE A 224 -8.60 -14.83 -7.99
CA PHE A 224 -7.87 -15.93 -7.36
C PHE A 224 -8.51 -16.23 -6.00
N PRO A 225 -9.07 -17.44 -5.78
CA PRO A 225 -9.87 -17.77 -4.61
C PRO A 225 -9.17 -17.52 -3.28
N GLU A 226 -9.86 -16.91 -2.31
CA GLU A 226 -9.34 -16.61 -0.97
C GLU A 226 -8.80 -17.85 -0.25
N ALA A 227 -9.45 -19.01 -0.43
CA ALA A 227 -9.04 -20.25 0.22
C ALA A 227 -7.66 -20.78 -0.26
N LEU A 228 -7.33 -20.54 -1.54
CA LEU A 228 -6.07 -20.97 -2.15
C LEU A 228 -4.99 -19.88 -2.08
N TYR A 229 -5.39 -18.61 -2.12
CA TYR A 229 -4.51 -17.44 -2.19
C TYR A 229 -4.82 -16.42 -1.09
N PRO A 230 -4.73 -16.81 0.20
CA PRO A 230 -5.13 -15.92 1.30
C PRO A 230 -4.29 -14.64 1.39
N VAL A 231 -3.04 -14.68 0.96
CA VAL A 231 -2.10 -13.54 1.00
C VAL A 231 -2.59 -12.37 0.15
N ILE A 232 -3.19 -12.63 -1.00
CA ILE A 232 -3.72 -11.62 -1.94
C ILE A 232 -5.23 -11.40 -1.81
N SER A 233 -5.90 -12.05 -0.85
CA SER A 233 -7.35 -11.95 -0.68
C SER A 233 -7.83 -10.54 -0.29
N GLY A 234 -6.97 -9.76 0.36
CA GLY A 234 -7.23 -8.36 0.72
C GLY A 234 -6.82 -7.33 -0.35
N SER A 235 -6.31 -7.76 -1.50
CA SER A 235 -5.95 -6.86 -2.61
C SER A 235 -7.19 -6.60 -3.47
N ILE A 236 -7.55 -5.33 -3.67
CA ILE A 236 -8.70 -4.97 -4.53
C ILE A 236 -8.44 -5.29 -6.00
N GLU A 237 -7.19 -5.43 -6.39
CA GLU A 237 -6.74 -5.89 -7.70
C GLU A 237 -7.08 -7.37 -7.96
N ASN A 238 -7.30 -8.16 -6.88
CA ASN A 238 -7.81 -9.53 -6.95
C ASN A 238 -9.34 -9.62 -6.86
N LEU A 239 -10.02 -8.49 -6.72
CA LEU A 239 -11.47 -8.44 -6.53
C LEU A 239 -12.15 -7.85 -7.76
N ILE A 240 -13.31 -8.39 -8.13
CA ILE A 240 -14.11 -7.90 -9.24
C ILE A 240 -15.60 -7.86 -8.85
N ALA A 241 -16.28 -6.79 -9.25
CA ALA A 241 -17.71 -6.64 -9.04
C ALA A 241 -18.48 -7.35 -10.16
N LEU A 242 -19.37 -8.28 -9.80
CA LEU A 242 -20.15 -9.11 -10.72
C LEU A 242 -21.63 -9.08 -10.37
N SER A 243 -22.49 -9.32 -11.38
CA SER A 243 -23.90 -9.64 -11.15
C SER A 243 -24.04 -10.97 -10.43
N PRO A 244 -25.15 -11.22 -9.71
CA PRO A 244 -25.43 -12.53 -9.11
C PRO A 244 -25.36 -13.68 -10.13
N SER A 245 -25.89 -13.46 -11.35
CA SER A 245 -25.91 -14.45 -12.41
C SER A 245 -24.52 -14.83 -12.90
N GLN A 246 -23.63 -13.84 -13.10
CA GLN A 246 -22.22 -14.08 -13.44
C GLN A 246 -21.50 -14.86 -12.34
N HIS A 247 -21.67 -14.42 -11.08
CA HIS A 247 -21.00 -15.04 -9.95
C HIS A 247 -21.41 -16.50 -9.74
N LEU A 248 -22.72 -16.80 -9.81
CA LEU A 248 -23.24 -18.14 -9.51
C LEU A 248 -23.13 -19.11 -10.69
N ASN A 249 -23.29 -18.61 -11.94
CA ASN A 249 -23.40 -19.50 -13.10
C ASN A 249 -22.08 -19.64 -13.89
N ARG A 250 -21.17 -18.65 -13.78
CA ARG A 250 -19.93 -18.63 -14.54
C ARG A 250 -18.68 -18.76 -13.67
N ALA A 251 -18.59 -17.96 -12.59
CA ALA A 251 -17.39 -17.93 -11.76
C ALA A 251 -17.25 -19.20 -10.88
N HIS A 252 -18.37 -19.78 -10.44
CA HIS A 252 -18.38 -20.97 -9.59
C HIS A 252 -19.15 -22.11 -10.25
N PRO A 253 -18.49 -22.99 -11.01
CA PRO A 253 -19.14 -24.14 -11.66
C PRO A 253 -19.89 -24.99 -10.62
N LEU A 254 -21.17 -25.28 -10.89
CA LEU A 254 -22.01 -26.09 -10.01
C LEU A 254 -22.18 -25.54 -8.56
N GLY A 255 -21.96 -24.23 -8.35
CA GLY A 255 -22.06 -23.61 -7.03
C GLY A 255 -20.89 -23.92 -6.08
N LYS A 256 -19.83 -24.54 -6.55
CA LYS A 256 -18.66 -24.89 -5.74
C LYS A 256 -17.71 -23.69 -5.65
N THR A 257 -17.72 -22.98 -4.56
CA THR A 257 -16.93 -21.74 -4.36
C THR A 257 -15.42 -21.94 -4.31
N GLN A 258 -14.94 -23.17 -4.26
CA GLN A 258 -13.51 -23.50 -4.30
C GLN A 258 -13.01 -23.91 -5.70
N GLU A 259 -13.91 -24.20 -6.61
CA GLU A 259 -13.58 -24.51 -8.00
C GLU A 259 -13.70 -23.24 -8.84
N VAL A 260 -12.69 -23.00 -9.68
CA VAL A 260 -12.63 -21.84 -10.58
C VAL A 260 -12.81 -22.32 -11.99
N ASN A 261 -13.71 -21.68 -12.73
CA ASN A 261 -13.77 -21.84 -14.17
C ASN A 261 -12.57 -21.08 -14.77
N ARG A 262 -11.59 -21.81 -15.29
CA ARG A 262 -10.32 -21.27 -15.79
C ARG A 262 -10.52 -20.29 -16.95
N ASP A 263 -11.41 -20.61 -17.89
CA ASP A 263 -11.69 -19.74 -19.04
C ASP A 263 -12.36 -18.44 -18.58
N TYR A 264 -13.27 -18.54 -17.64
CA TYR A 264 -13.92 -17.35 -17.08
C TYR A 264 -12.97 -16.52 -16.22
N GLN A 265 -12.09 -17.15 -15.45
CA GLN A 265 -11.05 -16.48 -14.68
C GLN A 265 -10.13 -15.64 -15.59
N TYR A 266 -9.76 -16.19 -16.76
CA TYR A 266 -9.02 -15.44 -17.78
C TYR A 266 -9.76 -14.14 -18.18
N LEU A 267 -11.04 -14.25 -18.53
CA LEU A 267 -11.85 -13.10 -18.91
C LEU A 267 -11.95 -12.06 -17.78
N LEU A 268 -12.10 -12.53 -16.53
CA LEU A 268 -12.13 -11.65 -15.37
C LEU A 268 -10.81 -10.93 -15.14
N LEU A 269 -9.66 -11.59 -15.34
CA LEU A 269 -8.32 -10.99 -15.25
C LEU A 269 -8.13 -9.89 -16.30
N ILE A 270 -8.52 -10.14 -17.55
CA ILE A 270 -8.44 -9.15 -18.63
C ILE A 270 -9.35 -7.95 -18.32
N SER A 271 -10.60 -8.18 -17.92
CA SER A 271 -11.54 -7.12 -17.54
C SER A 271 -11.01 -6.29 -16.39
N LYS A 272 -10.48 -6.94 -15.34
CA LYS A 272 -9.92 -6.26 -14.18
C LYS A 272 -8.67 -5.45 -14.52
N THR A 273 -7.78 -6.00 -15.33
CA THR A 273 -6.59 -5.30 -15.82
C THR A 273 -6.96 -4.04 -16.60
N SER A 274 -7.96 -4.12 -17.48
CA SER A 274 -8.48 -2.95 -18.20
C SER A 274 -9.05 -1.90 -17.25
N LYS A 275 -9.86 -2.30 -16.27
CA LYS A 275 -10.45 -1.40 -15.27
C LYS A 275 -9.39 -0.69 -14.43
N ILE A 276 -8.32 -1.41 -14.04
CA ILE A 276 -7.17 -0.85 -13.31
C ILE A 276 -6.43 0.17 -14.18
N ARG A 277 -6.16 -0.17 -15.45
CA ARG A 277 -5.54 0.75 -16.41
C ARG A 277 -6.33 2.04 -16.53
N ASP A 278 -7.64 1.94 -16.75
CA ASP A 278 -8.50 3.08 -16.96
C ASP A 278 -8.60 3.96 -15.69
N ASN A 279 -8.65 3.36 -14.50
CA ASN A 279 -8.63 4.11 -13.23
C ASN A 279 -7.30 4.83 -12.99
N LEU A 280 -6.16 4.22 -13.36
CA LEU A 280 -4.84 4.83 -13.18
C LEU A 280 -4.52 5.89 -14.25
N ALA A 281 -5.24 5.89 -15.38
CA ALA A 281 -5.06 6.84 -16.47
C ALA A 281 -5.87 8.13 -16.33
N GLN A 282 -6.86 8.18 -15.42
CA GLN A 282 -7.76 9.32 -15.28
C GLN A 282 -7.71 9.94 -13.88
N ASP A 283 -7.90 11.27 -13.83
CA ASP A 283 -7.91 12.04 -12.58
C ASP A 283 -9.34 12.46 -12.15
N SER A 284 -10.36 12.13 -12.94
CA SER A 284 -11.76 12.53 -12.70
C SER A 284 -12.43 11.76 -11.56
N ILE A 285 -11.91 10.59 -11.22
CA ILE A 285 -12.38 9.74 -10.11
C ILE A 285 -11.21 9.33 -9.23
N PRO A 286 -11.44 8.96 -7.96
CA PRO A 286 -10.39 8.52 -7.07
C PRO A 286 -9.62 7.32 -7.63
N GLN A 287 -8.30 7.39 -7.66
CA GLN A 287 -7.45 6.26 -8.00
C GLN A 287 -7.38 5.30 -6.81
N ILE A 288 -8.09 4.18 -6.88
CA ILE A 288 -8.14 3.18 -5.81
C ILE A 288 -7.20 1.99 -6.05
N TYR A 289 -6.76 1.77 -7.28
CA TYR A 289 -5.90 0.66 -7.66
C TYR A 289 -4.42 1.01 -7.61
N ASP A 290 -3.58 -0.03 -7.64
CA ASP A 290 -2.14 0.05 -7.60
C ASP A 290 -1.52 -0.95 -8.57
N PHE A 291 -0.69 -0.47 -9.49
CA PHE A 291 -0.06 -1.32 -10.50
C PHE A 291 0.91 -2.36 -9.89
N ASP A 292 1.67 -2.00 -8.84
CA ASP A 292 2.56 -2.94 -8.18
C ASP A 292 1.77 -4.00 -7.40
N LYS A 293 0.57 -3.66 -6.88
CA LYS A 293 -0.34 -4.64 -6.29
C LYS A 293 -0.98 -5.55 -7.32
N LEU A 294 -1.27 -5.06 -8.51
CA LEU A 294 -1.68 -5.93 -9.63
C LEU A 294 -0.59 -6.94 -9.96
N LYS A 295 0.68 -6.50 -10.04
CA LYS A 295 1.82 -7.42 -10.24
C LYS A 295 1.92 -8.47 -9.13
N GLU A 296 1.79 -8.06 -7.86
CA GLU A 296 1.78 -8.99 -6.72
C GLU A 296 0.66 -10.03 -6.85
N VAL A 297 -0.55 -9.60 -7.22
CA VAL A 297 -1.70 -10.50 -7.43
C VAL A 297 -1.43 -11.50 -8.54
N LEU A 298 -0.89 -11.05 -9.67
CA LEU A 298 -0.58 -11.92 -10.80
C LEU A 298 0.60 -12.85 -10.49
N ALA A 299 1.68 -12.36 -9.88
CA ALA A 299 2.83 -13.18 -9.53
C ALA A 299 2.44 -14.33 -8.58
N VAL A 300 1.63 -14.05 -7.56
CA VAL A 300 1.15 -15.07 -6.61
C VAL A 300 0.10 -15.97 -7.25
N GLY A 301 -0.84 -15.41 -8.02
CA GLY A 301 -1.97 -16.16 -8.57
C GLY A 301 -1.59 -17.06 -9.75
N LEU A 302 -0.59 -16.65 -10.54
CA LEU A 302 -0.07 -17.40 -11.69
C LEU A 302 1.19 -18.22 -11.37
N ASP A 303 1.75 -18.05 -10.16
CA ASP A 303 3.04 -18.65 -9.76
C ASP A 303 4.18 -18.25 -10.71
N ASP A 304 4.24 -16.96 -11.11
CA ASP A 304 5.23 -16.44 -12.06
C ASP A 304 5.88 -15.15 -11.50
N GLU A 305 7.09 -15.29 -10.95
CA GLU A 305 7.85 -14.16 -10.37
C GLU A 305 8.35 -13.15 -11.43
N ASN A 306 8.40 -13.54 -12.74
CA ASN A 306 8.81 -12.61 -13.80
C ASN A 306 7.85 -11.42 -13.95
N VAL A 307 6.63 -11.53 -13.43
CA VAL A 307 5.66 -10.41 -13.38
C VAL A 307 6.24 -9.20 -12.66
N TYR A 308 7.11 -9.39 -11.66
CA TYR A 308 7.73 -8.28 -10.95
C TYR A 308 8.69 -7.44 -11.80
N GLU A 309 9.28 -8.03 -12.86
CA GLU A 309 10.18 -7.35 -13.78
C GLU A 309 9.45 -6.44 -14.79
N ILE A 310 8.13 -6.55 -14.91
CA ILE A 310 7.33 -5.73 -15.83
C ILE A 310 7.45 -4.25 -15.44
N PRO A 311 7.78 -3.36 -16.40
CA PRO A 311 7.87 -1.92 -16.16
C PRO A 311 6.57 -1.33 -15.61
N TYR A 312 6.67 -0.24 -14.87
CA TYR A 312 5.51 0.42 -14.28
C TYR A 312 4.54 0.92 -15.36
N LEU A 313 3.26 0.59 -15.21
CA LEU A 313 2.17 0.88 -16.15
C LEU A 313 2.28 0.19 -17.53
N ASP A 314 3.14 -0.78 -17.70
CA ASP A 314 3.17 -1.61 -18.92
C ASP A 314 2.05 -2.67 -18.89
N PHE A 315 0.84 -2.23 -19.18
CA PHE A 315 -0.34 -3.10 -19.24
C PHE A 315 -0.33 -4.06 -20.43
N GLN A 316 0.46 -3.77 -21.46
CA GLN A 316 0.62 -4.69 -22.59
C GLN A 316 1.38 -5.95 -22.14
N SER A 317 2.50 -5.80 -21.45
CA SER A 317 3.23 -6.93 -20.89
C SER A 317 2.41 -7.68 -19.84
N ILE A 318 1.59 -7.00 -19.03
CA ILE A 318 0.64 -7.65 -18.12
C ILE A 318 -0.33 -8.55 -18.89
N SER A 319 -0.95 -8.06 -19.96
CA SER A 319 -1.87 -8.87 -20.79
C SER A 319 -1.18 -10.06 -21.40
N MET A 320 0.05 -9.90 -21.93
CA MET A 320 0.84 -11.01 -22.52
C MET A 320 1.14 -12.10 -21.48
N VAL A 321 1.43 -11.74 -20.24
CA VAL A 321 1.64 -12.73 -19.16
C VAL A 321 0.35 -13.48 -18.85
N ILE A 322 -0.78 -12.78 -18.77
CA ILE A 322 -2.07 -13.42 -18.56
C ILE A 322 -2.36 -14.39 -19.73
N ASP A 323 -2.25 -13.95 -20.98
CA ASP A 323 -2.47 -14.78 -22.16
C ASP A 323 -1.61 -16.05 -22.14
N LYS A 324 -0.30 -15.91 -21.91
CA LYS A 324 0.65 -17.03 -21.82
C LYS A 324 0.26 -18.10 -20.79
N ASN A 325 -0.41 -17.70 -19.71
CA ASN A 325 -0.78 -18.61 -18.63
C ASN A 325 -2.15 -19.29 -18.86
N TYR A 326 -2.97 -18.77 -19.77
CA TYR A 326 -4.34 -19.27 -20.00
C TYR A 326 -4.57 -19.83 -21.41
N ILE A 327 -3.89 -19.32 -22.40
CA ILE A 327 -3.97 -19.71 -23.81
C ILE A 327 -2.67 -20.43 -24.21
#